data_3b2d787c1032c003f49a1db26dfe93d3
#
_entry.id   3b2d787c1032c003f49a1db26dfe93d3
#
_cell.length_a   1.000
_cell.length_b   1.000
_cell.length_c   1.000
_cell.angle_alpha   90.00
_cell.angle_beta   90.00
_cell.angle_gamma   90.00
#
_symmetry.space_group_name_H-M   'P 1'
#
loop_
_entity.id
_entity.type
_entity.pdbx_description
1 polymer ?
#
loop_
_entity_poly.entity_id
_entity_poly.type
_entity_poly.pdbx_seq_one_letter_code
_entity_poly.pdbx_strand_id
1 'polypeptide(L)'
;MQHLNRLARLGSLRLRSGLPCSGSASFHGISYLLQLALLQPNDQPAACRAFQNHWQSALSQACWRMQPFSTSPLANQYVESWDDGKQGPIDPFAIAEPEIDSISERLRQSLLTDIPALGKAAEYFFQIGGEGKRLRPTMLVLMASAFSAVLPSSHLLKVDQSPVNHHPLEPRRRQQRIAEITEMIHVASLLHDDVIDNAETRRGLKALNSAMGNKIAILAGDFLLARASVSLASLRNTEVIELLSQVIEHLVSGEILQMTSQPEELLSIDHYVKKTFYKTASLMANSCKAVAILGGQPREDCELAWKYGRHLGLAFQFIDDVLDFTSSSDELGKPNLNDIKSGVVTAPVLYAAEQHPELIDMIQRKFKADGDVSRANELVFDSNGIERTREMAEKHCTLAAQTISKFSEPQSVHAEICRRALTQITNKVLTRSK
;
A
#
# COMPACT_ATOMS: atom_id res chain seq x y z
N MET A 1 11.65 -4.15 -51.04
CA MET A 1 12.75 -3.27 -51.48
C MET A 1 12.30 -1.89 -51.96
N GLN A 2 11.26 -1.72 -52.77
CA GLN A 2 10.79 -0.40 -53.22
C GLN A 2 10.21 0.48 -52.09
N HIS A 3 9.60 -0.08 -51.07
CA HIS A 3 9.06 0.65 -49.91
C HIS A 3 10.15 1.18 -48.94
N LEU A 4 11.25 0.46 -48.79
CA LEU A 4 12.41 0.84 -47.97
C LEU A 4 13.16 2.04 -48.56
N ASN A 5 13.29 2.12 -49.86
CA ASN A 5 13.91 3.24 -50.56
C ASN A 5 13.06 4.52 -50.48
N ARG A 6 11.74 4.39 -50.32
CA ARG A 6 10.85 5.56 -50.16
C ARG A 6 10.91 6.16 -48.75
N LEU A 7 11.06 5.31 -47.74
CA LEU A 7 11.23 5.76 -46.32
C LEU A 7 12.60 6.34 -46.07
N ALA A 8 13.65 5.81 -46.65
CA ALA A 8 14.99 6.37 -46.56
C ALA A 8 15.10 7.78 -47.20
N ARG A 9 14.38 8.02 -48.32
CA ARG A 9 14.30 9.35 -48.96
C ARG A 9 13.50 10.35 -48.14
N LEU A 10 12.46 9.93 -47.43
CA LEU A 10 11.68 10.83 -46.55
C LEU A 10 12.46 11.22 -45.27
N GLY A 11 13.28 10.32 -44.73
CA GLY A 11 14.18 10.62 -43.60
C GLY A 11 15.27 11.63 -43.97
N SER A 12 15.87 11.50 -45.15
CA SER A 12 16.94 12.40 -45.63
C SER A 12 16.46 13.81 -46.02
N LEU A 13 15.18 13.96 -46.39
CA LEU A 13 14.56 15.24 -46.73
C LEU A 13 14.23 16.06 -45.46
N ARG A 14 13.89 15.42 -44.34
CA ARG A 14 13.60 16.11 -43.06
C ARG A 14 14.84 16.55 -42.32
N LEU A 15 15.99 15.93 -42.52
CA LEU A 15 17.26 16.34 -41.92
C LEU A 15 17.87 17.59 -42.58
N ARG A 16 17.38 18.01 -43.74
CA ARG A 16 17.87 19.22 -44.45
C ARG A 16 17.06 20.49 -44.19
N SER A 17 15.88 20.39 -43.57
CA SER A 17 14.93 21.52 -43.45
C SER A 17 14.83 22.20 -42.08
N GLY A 18 15.69 21.90 -41.09
CA GLY A 18 15.85 22.71 -39.87
C GLY A 18 14.61 23.03 -39.04
N LEU A 19 13.48 22.26 -39.21
CA LEU A 19 12.25 22.51 -38.50
C LEU A 19 12.19 21.69 -37.20
N PRO A 20 11.68 22.25 -36.08
CA PRO A 20 11.60 21.55 -34.80
C PRO A 20 10.61 20.37 -34.87
N CYS A 21 11.03 19.22 -34.36
CA CYS A 21 10.20 18.01 -34.23
C CYS A 21 9.08 18.20 -33.22
N SER A 22 7.91 18.58 -33.70
CA SER A 22 6.67 18.43 -32.97
C SER A 22 5.78 17.43 -33.76
N GLY A 23 5.56 16.22 -33.22
CA GLY A 23 4.58 15.31 -33.79
C GLY A 23 4.98 13.84 -33.73
N SER A 24 4.22 13.10 -32.98
CA SER A 24 4.04 11.66 -32.85
C SER A 24 4.69 10.80 -33.97
N ALA A 25 5.82 10.20 -33.66
CA ALA A 25 6.30 9.01 -34.41
C ALA A 25 5.36 7.85 -34.07
N SER A 26 4.71 7.27 -35.08
CA SER A 26 3.79 6.17 -34.90
C SER A 26 4.52 4.94 -34.32
N PHE A 27 3.88 4.24 -33.39
CA PHE A 27 4.38 3.04 -32.67
C PHE A 27 4.93 1.95 -33.60
N HIS A 28 4.49 1.89 -34.86
CA HIS A 28 4.96 0.94 -35.88
C HIS A 28 6.39 1.21 -36.36
N GLY A 29 6.86 2.46 -36.37
CA GLY A 29 8.23 2.79 -36.78
C GLY A 29 9.29 2.36 -35.76
N ILE A 30 8.95 2.46 -34.47
CA ILE A 30 9.86 2.08 -33.36
C ILE A 30 10.00 0.55 -33.27
N SER A 31 8.92 -0.20 -33.45
CA SER A 31 8.94 -1.67 -33.45
C SER A 31 9.80 -2.23 -34.60
N TYR A 32 9.77 -1.60 -35.75
CA TYR A 32 10.56 -2.01 -36.91
C TYR A 32 12.07 -1.71 -36.73
N LEU A 33 12.40 -0.58 -36.10
CA LEU A 33 13.79 -0.22 -35.77
C LEU A 33 14.37 -1.12 -34.68
N LEU A 34 13.57 -1.56 -33.70
CA LEU A 34 13.97 -2.54 -32.69
C LEU A 34 14.21 -3.94 -33.28
N GLN A 35 13.44 -4.34 -34.25
CA GLN A 35 13.68 -5.63 -34.97
C GLN A 35 14.96 -5.59 -35.80
N LEU A 36 15.31 -4.47 -36.41
CA LEU A 36 16.58 -4.29 -37.14
C LEU A 36 17.81 -4.23 -36.21
N ALA A 37 17.64 -3.77 -34.97
CA ALA A 37 18.72 -3.74 -34.00
C ALA A 37 19.10 -5.12 -33.43
N LEU A 38 18.25 -6.13 -33.62
CA LEU A 38 18.49 -7.53 -33.20
C LEU A 38 19.23 -8.37 -34.28
N LEU A 39 19.52 -7.82 -35.45
CA LEU A 39 20.31 -8.48 -36.47
C LEU A 39 21.80 -8.45 -36.16
N GLN A 40 22.55 -9.48 -36.56
CA GLN A 40 24.01 -9.53 -36.40
C GLN A 40 24.67 -8.31 -37.10
N PRO A 41 25.78 -7.76 -36.57
CA PRO A 41 26.37 -6.51 -37.08
C PRO A 41 26.75 -6.52 -38.57
N ASN A 42 27.00 -7.69 -39.14
CA ASN A 42 27.39 -7.82 -40.54
C ASN A 42 26.21 -7.79 -41.52
N ASP A 43 24.99 -7.98 -41.08
CA ASP A 43 23.78 -8.02 -41.89
C ASP A 43 22.99 -6.70 -41.90
N GLN A 44 23.48 -5.69 -41.21
CA GLN A 44 22.79 -4.40 -41.09
C GLN A 44 23.13 -3.48 -42.29
N PRO A 45 22.11 -2.78 -42.85
CA PRO A 45 22.34 -1.77 -43.88
C PRO A 45 23.25 -0.64 -43.41
N ALA A 46 24.10 -0.10 -44.25
CA ALA A 46 25.04 0.98 -43.92
C ALA A 46 24.39 2.22 -43.27
N ALA A 47 23.14 2.52 -43.64
CA ALA A 47 22.34 3.59 -43.02
C ALA A 47 22.00 3.34 -41.54
N CYS A 48 21.81 2.07 -41.12
CA CYS A 48 21.54 1.72 -39.72
C CYS A 48 22.81 1.85 -38.85
N ARG A 49 23.96 1.50 -39.37
CA ARG A 49 25.27 1.64 -38.72
C ARG A 49 25.63 3.11 -38.49
N ALA A 50 25.36 3.98 -39.47
CA ALA A 50 25.58 5.43 -39.33
C ALA A 50 24.64 6.04 -38.27
N PHE A 51 23.41 5.57 -38.15
CA PHE A 51 22.43 6.02 -37.16
C PHE A 51 22.82 5.56 -35.75
N GLN A 52 23.23 4.30 -35.56
CA GLN A 52 23.72 3.79 -34.27
C GLN A 52 24.96 4.54 -33.78
N ASN A 53 25.93 4.81 -34.65
CA ASN A 53 27.12 5.57 -34.29
C ASN A 53 26.81 7.03 -33.89
N HIS A 54 25.83 7.63 -34.56
CA HIS A 54 25.38 9.00 -34.22
C HIS A 54 24.67 9.04 -32.86
N TRP A 55 23.83 8.04 -32.55
CA TRP A 55 23.15 7.90 -31.24
C TRP A 55 24.13 7.57 -30.12
N GLN A 56 25.11 6.72 -30.32
CA GLN A 56 26.15 6.44 -29.34
C GLN A 56 27.00 7.68 -29.03
N SER A 57 27.33 8.46 -30.03
CA SER A 57 28.03 9.76 -29.87
C SER A 57 27.15 10.78 -29.11
N ALA A 58 25.85 10.85 -29.40
CA ALA A 58 24.92 11.75 -28.71
C ALA A 58 24.70 11.33 -27.24
N LEU A 59 24.61 10.03 -26.96
CA LEU A 59 24.51 9.50 -25.59
C LEU A 59 25.79 9.73 -24.78
N SER A 60 26.98 9.57 -25.40
CA SER A 60 28.23 9.85 -24.72
C SER A 60 28.39 11.35 -24.40
N GLN A 61 27.98 12.27 -25.29
CA GLN A 61 27.95 13.70 -25.01
C GLN A 61 26.92 14.12 -23.98
N ALA A 62 25.78 13.40 -23.88
CA ALA A 62 24.78 13.66 -22.86
C ALA A 62 25.23 13.19 -21.46
N CYS A 63 25.96 12.07 -21.35
CA CYS A 63 26.53 11.59 -20.10
C CYS A 63 27.57 12.55 -19.49
N TRP A 64 28.33 13.30 -20.30
CA TRP A 64 29.33 14.27 -19.80
C TRP A 64 28.73 15.59 -19.32
N ARG A 65 27.44 15.84 -19.55
CA ARG A 65 26.74 17.06 -19.08
C ARG A 65 25.91 16.85 -17.82
N MET A 66 25.81 15.64 -17.30
CA MET A 66 25.25 15.44 -15.97
C MET A 66 26.29 15.80 -14.92
N GLN A 67 26.35 17.07 -14.55
CA GLN A 67 26.98 17.46 -13.29
C GLN A 67 26.23 16.77 -12.15
N PRO A 68 26.93 16.28 -11.11
CA PRO A 68 26.25 15.77 -9.93
C PRO A 68 25.35 16.89 -9.39
N PHE A 69 24.06 16.61 -9.29
CA PHE A 69 23.12 17.55 -8.69
C PHE A 69 23.59 17.83 -7.26
N SER A 70 23.95 19.05 -6.98
CA SER A 70 24.25 19.54 -5.65
C SER A 70 23.02 19.25 -4.78
N THR A 71 23.20 18.42 -3.76
CA THR A 71 22.20 18.19 -2.71
C THR A 71 21.84 19.55 -2.11
N SER A 72 20.54 19.86 -2.02
CA SER A 72 20.13 21.13 -1.43
C SER A 72 20.58 21.18 0.04
N PRO A 73 21.04 22.32 0.56
CA PRO A 73 21.45 22.46 1.96
C PRO A 73 20.41 21.98 2.97
N LEU A 74 19.11 22.10 2.62
CA LEU A 74 17.99 21.63 3.44
C LEU A 74 17.88 20.09 3.50
N ALA A 75 18.20 19.37 2.42
CA ALA A 75 18.20 17.91 2.40
C ALA A 75 19.33 17.35 3.28
N ASN A 76 20.52 17.96 3.22
CA ASN A 76 21.64 17.60 4.09
C ASN A 76 21.36 17.90 5.57
N GLN A 77 20.74 19.04 5.87
CA GLN A 77 20.39 19.42 7.23
C GLN A 77 19.37 18.43 7.85
N TYR A 78 18.47 17.86 7.06
CA TYR A 78 17.52 16.84 7.50
C TYR A 78 18.21 15.50 7.79
N VAL A 79 19.20 15.09 6.99
CA VAL A 79 19.98 13.86 7.20
C VAL A 79 20.94 14.02 8.38
N GLU A 80 21.65 15.17 8.47
CA GLU A 80 22.59 15.44 9.56
C GLU A 80 21.93 15.49 10.95
N SER A 81 20.65 15.92 11.03
CA SER A 81 19.89 15.91 12.29
C SER A 81 19.55 14.49 12.80
N TRP A 82 19.61 13.47 11.95
CA TRP A 82 19.28 12.08 12.30
C TRP A 82 20.50 11.17 12.45
N ASP A 83 21.69 11.63 12.04
CA ASP A 83 22.95 10.85 12.07
C ASP A 83 23.86 11.19 13.26
N ASP A 84 23.34 11.77 14.32
CA ASP A 84 24.08 12.23 15.51
C ASP A 84 24.73 11.09 16.36
N GLY A 85 25.01 9.91 15.78
CA GLY A 85 25.71 8.82 16.48
C GLY A 85 25.05 8.33 17.81
N LYS A 86 23.97 8.97 18.24
CA LYS A 86 23.13 8.56 19.35
C LYS A 86 22.13 7.55 18.81
N GLN A 87 22.42 6.27 19.01
CA GLN A 87 21.54 5.13 18.71
C GLN A 87 20.25 5.17 19.58
N GLY A 88 19.48 6.24 19.45
CA GLY A 88 18.13 6.30 20.00
C GLY A 88 17.14 5.51 19.13
N PRO A 89 15.99 5.09 19.68
CA PRO A 89 14.95 4.44 18.90
C PRO A 89 14.46 5.37 17.80
N ILE A 90 14.61 4.93 16.54
CA ILE A 90 14.12 5.65 15.35
C ILE A 90 12.59 5.69 15.41
N ASP A 91 11.98 6.88 15.28
CA ASP A 91 10.53 6.99 15.12
C ASP A 91 10.13 6.95 13.65
N PRO A 92 9.52 5.85 13.16
CA PRO A 92 9.12 5.70 11.78
C PRO A 92 8.09 6.74 11.33
N PHE A 93 7.24 7.21 12.23
CA PHE A 93 6.20 8.19 11.91
C PHE A 93 6.81 9.57 11.69
N ALA A 94 7.74 10.00 12.52
CA ALA A 94 8.44 11.28 12.38
C ALA A 94 9.23 11.37 11.05
N ILE A 95 9.87 10.26 10.62
CA ILE A 95 10.58 10.22 9.33
C ILE A 95 9.64 10.42 8.15
N ALA A 96 8.46 9.82 8.18
CA ALA A 96 7.51 9.85 7.08
C ALA A 96 6.61 11.10 7.09
N GLU A 97 6.48 11.81 8.20
CA GLU A 97 5.51 12.90 8.44
C GLU A 97 5.48 13.96 7.32
N PRO A 98 6.62 14.50 6.84
CA PRO A 98 6.60 15.54 5.80
C PRO A 98 5.96 15.08 4.49
N GLU A 99 6.17 13.80 4.11
CA GLU A 99 5.54 13.24 2.92
C GLU A 99 4.08 12.87 3.17
N ILE A 100 3.76 12.38 4.36
CA ILE A 100 2.39 12.02 4.76
C ILE A 100 1.48 13.25 4.73
N ASP A 101 1.94 14.40 5.19
CA ASP A 101 1.17 15.65 5.15
C ASP A 101 0.89 16.08 3.70
N SER A 102 1.92 16.00 2.84
CA SER A 102 1.75 16.27 1.41
C SER A 102 0.77 15.29 0.73
N ILE A 103 0.85 14.00 1.05
CA ILE A 103 -0.08 12.97 0.57
C ILE A 103 -1.50 13.27 1.04
N SER A 104 -1.69 13.63 2.31
CA SER A 104 -2.99 13.93 2.91
C SER A 104 -3.66 15.12 2.25
N GLU A 105 -2.90 16.18 1.94
CA GLU A 105 -3.42 17.35 1.25
C GLU A 105 -3.85 17.04 -0.19
N ARG A 106 -3.03 16.29 -0.93
CA ARG A 106 -3.41 15.83 -2.29
C ARG A 106 -4.64 14.91 -2.28
N LEU A 107 -4.72 14.03 -1.28
CA LEU A 107 -5.87 13.16 -1.09
C LEU A 107 -7.13 13.99 -0.86
N ARG A 108 -7.05 15.03 0.00
CA ARG A 108 -8.15 15.97 0.23
C ARG A 108 -8.63 16.64 -1.06
N GLN A 109 -7.69 17.14 -1.85
CA GLN A 109 -8.00 17.77 -3.15
C GLN A 109 -8.63 16.77 -4.13
N SER A 110 -8.17 15.52 -4.14
CA SER A 110 -8.68 14.48 -5.05
C SER A 110 -10.13 14.06 -4.74
N LEU A 111 -10.61 14.31 -3.53
CA LEU A 111 -11.96 13.97 -3.08
C LEU A 111 -12.94 15.14 -3.13
N LEU A 112 -12.50 16.32 -3.59
CA LEU A 112 -13.40 17.44 -3.81
C LEU A 112 -14.47 17.07 -4.84
N THR A 113 -15.72 17.49 -4.56
CA THR A 113 -16.88 17.20 -5.39
C THR A 113 -17.96 18.29 -5.19
N ASP A 114 -18.69 18.58 -6.26
CA ASP A 114 -19.82 19.53 -6.23
C ASP A 114 -21.11 18.90 -5.65
N ILE A 115 -21.09 17.62 -5.32
CA ILE A 115 -22.23 16.90 -4.75
C ILE A 115 -22.19 17.01 -3.22
N PRO A 116 -23.11 17.77 -2.56
CA PRO A 116 -23.00 18.09 -1.13
C PRO A 116 -22.98 16.86 -0.22
N ALA A 117 -23.72 15.79 -0.55
CA ALA A 117 -23.74 14.57 0.25
C ALA A 117 -22.40 13.84 0.22
N LEU A 118 -21.72 13.78 -0.94
CA LEU A 118 -20.39 13.20 -1.07
C LEU A 118 -19.31 14.10 -0.44
N GLY A 119 -19.48 15.43 -0.49
CA GLY A 119 -18.59 16.36 0.21
C GLY A 119 -18.57 16.11 1.71
N LYS A 120 -19.74 15.94 2.35
CA LYS A 120 -19.85 15.57 3.77
C LYS A 120 -19.24 14.19 4.07
N ALA A 121 -19.43 13.21 3.18
CA ALA A 121 -18.80 11.91 3.33
C ALA A 121 -17.27 11.97 3.19
N ALA A 122 -16.74 12.85 2.33
CA ALA A 122 -15.31 13.11 2.21
C ALA A 122 -14.74 13.78 3.49
N GLU A 123 -15.47 14.71 4.12
CA GLU A 123 -15.10 15.28 5.42
C GLU A 123 -15.00 14.18 6.50
N TYR A 124 -15.98 13.29 6.54
CA TYR A 124 -15.98 12.14 7.45
C TYR A 124 -14.78 11.21 7.20
N PHE A 125 -14.39 10.97 5.95
CA PHE A 125 -13.17 10.26 5.58
C PHE A 125 -11.94 10.83 6.30
N PHE A 126 -11.76 12.16 6.29
CA PHE A 126 -10.60 12.80 6.91
C PHE A 126 -10.67 12.77 8.44
N GLN A 127 -11.84 12.81 9.02
CA GLN A 127 -12.03 12.66 10.47
C GLN A 127 -11.59 11.26 10.93
N ILE A 128 -12.06 10.20 10.28
CA ILE A 128 -11.65 8.82 10.59
C ILE A 128 -10.17 8.60 10.31
N GLY A 129 -9.65 9.06 9.17
CA GLY A 129 -8.25 8.91 8.79
C GLY A 129 -7.28 9.72 9.65
N GLY A 130 -7.73 10.87 10.19
CA GLY A 130 -6.90 11.78 10.96
C GLY A 130 -6.52 11.28 12.37
N GLU A 131 -7.38 10.52 13.01
CA GLU A 131 -7.15 10.00 14.37
C GLU A 131 -6.31 8.70 14.40
N GLY A 132 -6.10 8.03 13.27
CA GLY A 132 -5.23 6.86 13.17
C GLY A 132 -3.75 7.26 13.07
N LYS A 133 -2.83 6.39 13.53
CA LYS A 133 -1.37 6.58 13.42
C LYS A 133 -0.86 6.56 11.96
N ARG A 134 -1.75 6.60 10.96
CA ARG A 134 -1.42 6.58 9.51
C ARG A 134 -0.38 5.49 9.14
N LEU A 135 -0.51 4.31 9.76
CA LEU A 135 0.45 3.21 9.64
C LEU A 135 0.67 2.79 8.18
N ARG A 136 -0.40 2.64 7.40
CA ARG A 136 -0.31 2.19 6.00
C ARG A 136 0.47 3.17 5.13
N PRO A 137 0.11 4.46 5.05
CA PRO A 137 0.89 5.40 4.24
C PRO A 137 2.32 5.57 4.75
N THR A 138 2.56 5.57 6.06
CA THR A 138 3.91 5.61 6.66
C THR A 138 4.76 4.42 6.18
N MET A 139 4.23 3.21 6.27
CA MET A 139 4.89 2.00 5.79
C MET A 139 5.27 2.12 4.29
N LEU A 140 4.36 2.64 3.46
CA LEU A 140 4.58 2.76 2.02
C LEU A 140 5.62 3.83 1.66
N VAL A 141 5.61 4.96 2.35
CA VAL A 141 6.62 6.03 2.19
C VAL A 141 8.00 5.51 2.59
N LEU A 142 8.11 4.81 3.73
CA LEU A 142 9.36 4.22 4.19
C LEU A 142 9.82 3.10 3.25
N MET A 143 8.91 2.25 2.74
CA MET A 143 9.22 1.21 1.76
C MET A 143 9.79 1.80 0.47
N ALA A 144 9.19 2.89 -0.04
CA ALA A 144 9.70 3.60 -1.20
C ALA A 144 11.11 4.17 -0.97
N SER A 145 11.37 4.69 0.23
CA SER A 145 12.67 5.25 0.61
C SER A 145 13.73 4.17 0.88
N ALA A 146 13.32 3.00 1.37
CA ALA A 146 14.21 1.88 1.65
C ALA A 146 14.97 1.34 0.42
N PHE A 147 14.46 1.65 -0.79
CA PHE A 147 15.06 1.31 -2.06
C PHE A 147 15.66 2.52 -2.81
N SER A 148 15.53 3.74 -2.29
CA SER A 148 15.90 4.94 -3.01
C SER A 148 17.36 5.34 -2.77
N ALA A 149 18.07 5.65 -3.87
CA ALA A 149 19.39 6.28 -3.82
C ALA A 149 19.34 7.78 -3.48
N VAL A 150 18.17 8.41 -3.66
CA VAL A 150 18.01 9.87 -3.60
C VAL A 150 16.97 10.22 -2.53
N LEU A 151 17.32 11.23 -1.71
CA LEU A 151 16.38 11.84 -0.77
C LEU A 151 15.20 12.48 -1.52
N PRO A 152 14.00 12.47 -0.92
CA PRO A 152 12.88 13.20 -1.47
C PRO A 152 13.23 14.67 -1.67
N SER A 153 13.16 15.16 -2.89
CA SER A 153 13.44 16.57 -3.19
C SER A 153 12.35 17.45 -2.59
N SER A 154 12.72 18.62 -2.07
CA SER A 154 11.78 19.56 -1.44
C SER A 154 10.60 19.98 -2.35
N HIS A 155 10.78 19.94 -3.68
CA HIS A 155 9.69 20.22 -4.63
C HIS A 155 8.63 19.11 -4.68
N LEU A 156 8.96 17.86 -4.29
CA LEU A 156 8.00 16.76 -4.20
C LEU A 156 7.06 16.88 -2.99
N LEU A 157 7.45 17.69 -2.01
CA LEU A 157 6.63 18.00 -0.84
C LEU A 157 5.59 19.09 -1.13
N LYS A 158 5.78 19.87 -2.23
CA LYS A 158 4.82 20.89 -2.64
C LYS A 158 3.62 20.22 -3.33
N VAL A 159 2.44 20.70 -2.99
CA VAL A 159 1.21 20.30 -3.65
C VAL A 159 1.23 20.83 -5.08
N ASP A 160 1.28 19.92 -6.05
CA ASP A 160 1.17 20.30 -7.47
C ASP A 160 -0.33 20.46 -7.79
N GLN A 161 -0.74 21.69 -8.04
CA GLN A 161 -2.12 22.05 -8.39
C GLN A 161 -2.43 21.83 -9.88
N SER A 162 -1.47 21.31 -10.65
CA SER A 162 -1.68 21.07 -12.08
C SER A 162 -2.83 20.07 -12.31
N PRO A 163 -3.82 20.38 -13.15
CA PRO A 163 -4.80 19.41 -13.60
C PRO A 163 -4.05 18.23 -14.25
N VAL A 164 -4.62 17.04 -14.18
CA VAL A 164 -4.08 15.76 -14.67
C VAL A 164 -3.29 15.94 -15.97
N ASN A 165 -2.01 16.26 -15.89
CA ASN A 165 -1.18 16.51 -17.05
C ASN A 165 -0.66 15.18 -17.61
N HIS A 166 -0.67 15.04 -18.93
CA HIS A 166 -0.28 13.87 -19.72
C HIS A 166 1.22 13.51 -19.63
N HIS A 167 2.01 14.14 -18.74
CA HIS A 167 3.39 13.79 -18.50
C HIS A 167 3.50 12.58 -17.56
N PRO A 168 4.41 11.63 -17.84
CA PRO A 168 4.65 10.52 -16.93
C PRO A 168 5.10 11.08 -15.58
N LEU A 169 4.34 10.75 -14.53
CA LEU A 169 4.70 11.13 -13.16
C LEU A 169 6.08 10.56 -12.82
N GLU A 170 6.88 11.36 -12.13
CA GLU A 170 8.15 10.92 -11.55
C GLU A 170 7.95 9.68 -10.66
N PRO A 171 8.89 8.72 -10.61
CA PRO A 171 8.74 7.48 -9.84
C PRO A 171 8.27 7.71 -8.40
N ARG A 172 8.84 8.69 -7.68
CA ARG A 172 8.44 8.99 -6.31
C ARG A 172 6.98 9.45 -6.21
N ARG A 173 6.51 10.27 -7.12
CA ARG A 173 5.10 10.68 -7.18
C ARG A 173 4.16 9.51 -7.43
N ARG A 174 4.57 8.56 -8.27
CA ARG A 174 3.81 7.33 -8.51
C ARG A 174 3.73 6.46 -7.25
N GLN A 175 4.83 6.35 -6.51
CA GLN A 175 4.87 5.65 -5.22
C GLN A 175 3.98 6.33 -4.16
N GLN A 176 4.03 7.66 -4.05
CA GLN A 176 3.13 8.42 -3.17
C GLN A 176 1.66 8.24 -3.55
N ARG A 177 1.35 8.14 -4.85
CA ARG A 177 0.00 7.86 -5.34
C ARG A 177 -0.52 6.49 -4.86
N ILE A 178 0.35 5.49 -4.71
CA ILE A 178 -0.05 4.21 -4.10
C ILE A 178 -0.49 4.40 -2.65
N ALA A 179 0.16 5.25 -1.87
CA ALA A 179 -0.27 5.52 -0.50
C ALA A 179 -1.67 6.20 -0.46
N GLU A 180 -1.94 7.13 -1.38
CA GLU A 180 -3.27 7.75 -1.53
C GLU A 180 -4.34 6.71 -1.91
N ILE A 181 -4.06 5.86 -2.90
CA ILE A 181 -4.97 4.78 -3.35
C ILE A 181 -5.24 3.79 -2.21
N THR A 182 -4.20 3.40 -1.48
CA THR A 182 -4.30 2.47 -0.34
C THR A 182 -5.23 3.00 0.74
N GLU A 183 -5.14 4.28 1.07
CA GLU A 183 -6.03 4.91 2.06
C GLU A 183 -7.47 5.01 1.54
N MET A 184 -7.68 5.35 0.26
CA MET A 184 -9.03 5.37 -0.34
C MET A 184 -9.69 3.99 -0.29
N ILE A 185 -8.96 2.93 -0.67
CA ILE A 185 -9.48 1.55 -0.61
C ILE A 185 -9.76 1.14 0.84
N HIS A 186 -8.84 1.45 1.77
CA HIS A 186 -9.02 1.12 3.17
C HIS A 186 -10.26 1.78 3.77
N VAL A 187 -10.44 3.09 3.57
CA VAL A 187 -11.61 3.77 4.15
C VAL A 187 -12.90 3.35 3.45
N ALA A 188 -12.87 3.10 2.14
CA ALA A 188 -14.04 2.54 1.44
C ALA A 188 -14.49 1.21 2.06
N SER A 189 -13.54 0.29 2.34
CA SER A 189 -13.87 -0.97 3.01
C SER A 189 -14.46 -0.75 4.40
N LEU A 190 -13.92 0.20 5.20
CA LEU A 190 -14.49 0.52 6.51
C LEU A 190 -15.92 1.06 6.43
N LEU A 191 -16.25 1.89 5.41
CA LEU A 191 -17.61 2.41 5.21
C LEU A 191 -18.59 1.31 4.84
N HIS A 192 -18.17 0.36 4.01
CA HIS A 192 -18.99 -0.80 3.63
C HIS A 192 -19.15 -1.77 4.81
N ASP A 193 -18.07 -2.07 5.54
CA ASP A 193 -18.10 -2.92 6.73
C ASP A 193 -19.04 -2.34 7.80
N ASP A 194 -19.03 -1.02 8.05
CA ASP A 194 -19.94 -0.36 8.99
C ASP A 194 -21.42 -0.57 8.62
N VAL A 195 -21.73 -0.64 7.34
CA VAL A 195 -23.11 -0.93 6.87
C VAL A 195 -23.44 -2.42 7.07
N ILE A 196 -22.51 -3.32 6.74
CA ILE A 196 -22.70 -4.79 6.86
C ILE A 196 -22.87 -5.18 8.33
N ASP A 197 -22.04 -4.61 9.21
CA ASP A 197 -22.02 -4.91 10.64
C ASP A 197 -23.06 -4.09 11.45
N ASN A 198 -23.82 -3.19 10.79
CA ASN A 198 -24.74 -2.26 11.43
C ASN A 198 -24.06 -1.45 12.54
N ALA A 199 -22.81 -1.01 12.31
CA ALA A 199 -22.03 -0.27 13.28
C ALA A 199 -22.68 1.10 13.60
N GLU A 200 -22.78 1.43 14.89
CA GLU A 200 -23.28 2.73 15.34
C GLU A 200 -22.17 3.76 15.44
N THR A 201 -20.95 3.32 15.80
CA THR A 201 -19.80 4.18 16.03
C THR A 201 -18.54 3.61 15.38
N ARG A 202 -17.64 4.50 14.97
CA ARG A 202 -16.30 4.19 14.44
C ARG A 202 -15.28 5.16 15.06
N ARG A 203 -14.30 4.64 15.80
CA ARG A 203 -13.26 5.45 16.46
C ARG A 203 -13.83 6.60 17.31
N GLY A 204 -14.86 6.33 18.10
CA GLY A 204 -15.53 7.33 18.93
C GLY A 204 -16.46 8.31 18.18
N LEU A 205 -16.50 8.29 16.85
CA LEU A 205 -17.42 9.07 16.04
C LEU A 205 -18.65 8.24 15.68
N LYS A 206 -19.77 8.91 15.41
CA LYS A 206 -20.96 8.25 14.85
C LYS A 206 -20.63 7.71 13.46
N ALA A 207 -20.85 6.42 13.21
CA ALA A 207 -20.58 5.79 11.91
C ALA A 207 -21.40 6.44 10.79
N LEU A 208 -20.86 6.47 9.55
CA LEU A 208 -21.49 7.21 8.44
C LEU A 208 -22.88 6.66 8.10
N ASN A 209 -23.06 5.34 8.12
CA ASN A 209 -24.35 4.66 7.95
C ASN A 209 -25.38 5.12 8.99
N SER A 210 -24.98 5.30 10.24
CA SER A 210 -25.82 5.80 11.32
C SER A 210 -26.10 7.32 11.20
N ALA A 211 -25.15 8.10 10.65
CA ALA A 211 -25.29 9.56 10.52
C ALA A 211 -26.06 9.97 9.27
N MET A 212 -25.86 9.29 8.14
CA MET A 212 -26.39 9.67 6.83
C MET A 212 -27.23 8.57 6.14
N GLY A 213 -27.35 7.40 6.78
CA GLY A 213 -28.07 6.23 6.27
C GLY A 213 -27.23 5.34 5.35
N ASN A 214 -27.62 4.05 5.29
CA ASN A 214 -26.88 3.00 4.58
C ASN A 214 -26.65 3.33 3.10
N LYS A 215 -27.65 3.92 2.40
CA LYS A 215 -27.51 4.26 0.98
C LYS A 215 -26.38 5.24 0.72
N ILE A 216 -26.25 6.28 1.55
CA ILE A 216 -25.18 7.27 1.39
C ILE A 216 -23.83 6.67 1.77
N ALA A 217 -23.76 5.84 2.81
CA ALA A 217 -22.52 5.19 3.21
C ALA A 217 -21.98 4.25 2.11
N ILE A 218 -22.85 3.44 1.49
CA ILE A 218 -22.48 2.56 0.36
C ILE A 218 -21.96 3.42 -0.82
N LEU A 219 -22.71 4.42 -1.25
CA LEU A 219 -22.33 5.29 -2.38
C LEU A 219 -21.05 6.09 -2.09
N ALA A 220 -20.79 6.45 -0.85
CA ALA A 220 -19.54 7.08 -0.45
C ALA A 220 -18.35 6.13 -0.57
N GLY A 221 -18.49 4.88 -0.15
CA GLY A 221 -17.48 3.84 -0.38
C GLY A 221 -17.23 3.60 -1.87
N ASP A 222 -18.29 3.48 -2.68
CA ASP A 222 -18.16 3.34 -4.15
C ASP A 222 -17.47 4.54 -4.79
N PHE A 223 -17.75 5.75 -4.31
CA PHE A 223 -17.08 6.97 -4.77
C PHE A 223 -15.58 6.93 -4.50
N LEU A 224 -15.16 6.49 -3.30
CA LEU A 224 -13.75 6.32 -2.96
C LEU A 224 -13.07 5.25 -3.84
N LEU A 225 -13.72 4.11 -4.08
CA LEU A 225 -13.20 3.07 -4.97
C LEU A 225 -13.08 3.55 -6.42
N ALA A 226 -14.05 4.35 -6.90
CA ALA A 226 -13.99 4.97 -8.22
C ALA A 226 -12.80 5.94 -8.33
N ARG A 227 -12.59 6.81 -7.31
CA ARG A 227 -11.44 7.72 -7.25
C ARG A 227 -10.11 6.97 -7.19
N ALA A 228 -10.04 5.89 -6.40
CA ALA A 228 -8.89 4.99 -6.35
C ALA A 228 -8.62 4.37 -7.73
N SER A 229 -9.64 3.89 -8.43
CA SER A 229 -9.51 3.28 -9.75
C SER A 229 -9.01 4.27 -10.80
N VAL A 230 -9.51 5.51 -10.83
CA VAL A 230 -9.03 6.57 -11.72
C VAL A 230 -7.56 6.90 -11.42
N SER A 231 -7.21 7.03 -10.13
CA SER A 231 -5.83 7.28 -9.69
C SER A 231 -4.90 6.13 -10.08
N LEU A 232 -5.35 4.90 -9.91
CA LEU A 232 -4.60 3.68 -10.25
C LEU A 232 -4.35 3.58 -11.77
N ALA A 233 -5.37 3.82 -12.59
CA ALA A 233 -5.25 3.84 -14.05
C ALA A 233 -4.28 4.92 -14.53
N SER A 234 -4.20 6.07 -13.85
CA SER A 234 -3.27 7.17 -14.18
C SER A 234 -1.79 6.79 -14.02
N LEU A 235 -1.48 5.76 -13.22
CA LEU A 235 -0.11 5.23 -13.06
C LEU A 235 0.42 4.52 -14.31
N ARG A 236 -0.45 4.11 -15.22
CA ARG A 236 -0.10 3.46 -16.50
C ARG A 236 0.86 2.25 -16.33
N ASN A 237 0.64 1.47 -15.30
CA ASN A 237 1.38 0.24 -15.04
C ASN A 237 0.38 -0.91 -14.82
N THR A 238 0.27 -1.82 -15.79
CA THR A 238 -0.73 -2.89 -15.79
C THR A 238 -0.54 -3.87 -14.64
N GLU A 239 0.70 -4.20 -14.27
CA GLU A 239 1.01 -5.10 -13.15
C GLU A 239 0.52 -4.49 -11.82
N VAL A 240 0.75 -3.19 -11.61
CA VAL A 240 0.28 -2.48 -10.41
C VAL A 240 -1.25 -2.37 -10.39
N ILE A 241 -1.88 -2.15 -11.57
CA ILE A 241 -3.35 -2.14 -11.68
C ILE A 241 -3.92 -3.50 -11.29
N GLU A 242 -3.33 -4.59 -11.80
CA GLU A 242 -3.75 -5.96 -11.47
C GLU A 242 -3.64 -6.23 -9.96
N LEU A 243 -2.48 -5.92 -9.36
CA LEU A 243 -2.24 -6.10 -7.92
C LEU A 243 -3.27 -5.39 -7.04
N LEU A 244 -3.58 -4.13 -7.31
CA LEU A 244 -4.52 -3.35 -6.48
C LEU A 244 -5.99 -3.69 -6.80
N SER A 245 -6.32 -4.13 -8.02
CA SER A 245 -7.64 -4.67 -8.36
C SER A 245 -7.89 -5.99 -7.64
N GLN A 246 -6.88 -6.86 -7.54
CA GLN A 246 -6.92 -8.11 -6.80
C GLN A 246 -7.15 -7.88 -5.28
N VAL A 247 -6.67 -6.75 -4.74
CA VAL A 247 -6.98 -6.38 -3.34
C VAL A 247 -8.47 -6.17 -3.15
N ILE A 248 -9.15 -5.49 -4.08
CA ILE A 248 -10.60 -5.24 -3.98
C ILE A 248 -11.36 -6.58 -4.02
N GLU A 249 -10.95 -7.50 -4.91
CA GLU A 249 -11.48 -8.86 -4.96
C GLU A 249 -11.26 -9.61 -3.64
N HIS A 250 -10.06 -9.51 -3.06
CA HIS A 250 -9.75 -10.14 -1.77
C HIS A 250 -10.60 -9.59 -0.63
N LEU A 251 -10.80 -8.27 -0.56
CA LEU A 251 -11.65 -7.65 0.48
C LEU A 251 -13.07 -8.21 0.43
N VAL A 252 -13.69 -8.26 -0.77
CA VAL A 252 -15.02 -8.83 -0.96
C VAL A 252 -15.03 -10.32 -0.62
N SER A 253 -14.05 -11.07 -1.11
CA SER A 253 -13.94 -12.52 -0.83
C SER A 253 -13.76 -12.79 0.66
N GLY A 254 -12.97 -11.97 1.37
CA GLY A 254 -12.77 -12.08 2.81
C GLY A 254 -14.06 -11.84 3.59
N GLU A 255 -14.88 -10.87 3.17
CA GLU A 255 -16.18 -10.60 3.79
C GLU A 255 -17.16 -11.74 3.56
N ILE A 256 -17.25 -12.23 2.32
CA ILE A 256 -18.11 -13.38 2.00
C ILE A 256 -17.67 -14.62 2.80
N LEU A 257 -16.37 -14.91 2.91
CA LEU A 257 -15.87 -16.00 3.75
C LEU A 257 -16.32 -15.83 5.21
N GLN A 258 -16.23 -14.62 5.77
CA GLN A 258 -16.66 -14.35 7.14
C GLN A 258 -18.16 -14.63 7.34
N MET A 259 -18.97 -14.28 6.35
CA MET A 259 -20.44 -14.45 6.42
C MET A 259 -20.91 -15.90 6.21
N THR A 260 -20.26 -16.63 5.28
CA THR A 260 -20.76 -17.91 4.73
C THR A 260 -20.00 -19.15 5.19
N SER A 261 -18.91 -19.00 5.99
CA SER A 261 -18.11 -20.12 6.47
C SER A 261 -18.96 -21.14 7.25
N GLN A 262 -18.74 -22.40 6.94
CA GLN A 262 -19.39 -23.50 7.63
C GLN A 262 -18.77 -23.71 9.03
N PRO A 263 -19.50 -24.30 9.97
CA PRO A 263 -19.03 -24.52 11.35
C PRO A 263 -17.66 -25.19 11.44
N GLU A 264 -17.39 -26.17 10.58
CA GLU A 264 -16.11 -26.90 10.54
C GLU A 264 -14.95 -26.01 10.07
N GLU A 265 -15.21 -25.11 9.11
CA GLU A 265 -14.22 -24.15 8.62
C GLU A 265 -13.87 -23.10 9.68
N LEU A 266 -14.88 -22.69 10.48
CA LEU A 266 -14.69 -21.71 11.55
C LEU A 266 -13.73 -22.21 12.65
N LEU A 267 -13.51 -23.51 12.78
CA LEU A 267 -12.57 -24.11 13.73
C LEU A 267 -11.13 -24.21 13.19
N SER A 268 -10.90 -23.84 11.94
CA SER A 268 -9.59 -23.95 11.29
C SER A 268 -8.78 -22.66 11.41
N ILE A 269 -7.58 -22.76 11.99
CA ILE A 269 -6.60 -21.65 12.03
C ILE A 269 -6.15 -21.25 10.62
N ASP A 270 -6.02 -22.20 9.69
CA ASP A 270 -5.63 -21.89 8.30
C ASP A 270 -6.74 -21.12 7.57
N HIS A 271 -8.01 -21.46 7.81
CA HIS A 271 -9.15 -20.71 7.32
C HIS A 271 -9.15 -19.27 7.88
N TYR A 272 -8.95 -19.14 9.18
CA TYR A 272 -8.81 -17.84 9.85
C TYR A 272 -7.68 -17.01 9.23
N VAL A 273 -6.48 -17.58 9.04
CA VAL A 273 -5.33 -16.88 8.44
C VAL A 273 -5.63 -16.46 6.99
N LYS A 274 -6.31 -17.31 6.21
CA LYS A 274 -6.73 -16.98 4.84
C LYS A 274 -7.72 -15.81 4.81
N LYS A 275 -8.74 -15.83 5.65
CA LYS A 275 -9.71 -14.74 5.82
C LYS A 275 -8.99 -13.45 6.22
N THR A 276 -8.11 -13.52 7.21
CA THR A 276 -7.31 -12.38 7.72
C THR A 276 -6.38 -11.81 6.65
N PHE A 277 -5.77 -12.68 5.84
CA PHE A 277 -4.99 -12.22 4.70
C PHE A 277 -5.86 -11.42 3.74
N TYR A 278 -7.03 -11.89 3.37
CA TYR A 278 -7.93 -11.23 2.44
C TYR A 278 -8.44 -9.89 2.97
N LYS A 279 -8.91 -9.84 4.20
CA LYS A 279 -9.49 -8.61 4.79
C LYS A 279 -8.45 -7.56 5.18
N THR A 280 -7.26 -7.96 5.62
CA THR A 280 -6.30 -7.03 6.24
C THR A 280 -4.95 -7.02 5.54
N ALA A 281 -4.31 -8.19 5.38
CA ALA A 281 -2.92 -8.24 4.97
C ALA A 281 -2.71 -8.05 3.46
N SER A 282 -3.69 -8.39 2.63
CA SER A 282 -3.60 -8.30 1.17
C SER A 282 -3.36 -6.86 0.69
N LEU A 283 -4.08 -5.89 1.25
CA LEU A 283 -3.89 -4.48 0.90
C LEU A 283 -2.45 -4.01 1.24
N MET A 284 -1.94 -4.36 2.41
CA MET A 284 -0.58 -4.00 2.81
C MET A 284 0.47 -4.67 1.94
N ALA A 285 0.32 -5.98 1.67
CA ALA A 285 1.24 -6.76 0.85
C ALA A 285 1.34 -6.25 -0.58
N ASN A 286 0.19 -6.10 -1.25
CA ASN A 286 0.15 -5.68 -2.65
C ASN A 286 0.55 -4.20 -2.83
N SER A 287 0.24 -3.33 -1.86
CA SER A 287 0.69 -1.94 -1.89
C SER A 287 2.21 -1.81 -1.71
N CYS A 288 2.85 -2.59 -0.82
CA CYS A 288 4.31 -2.63 -0.70
C CYS A 288 4.96 -3.11 -2.00
N LYS A 289 4.45 -4.18 -2.61
CA LYS A 289 4.92 -4.68 -3.90
C LYS A 289 4.77 -3.64 -5.01
N ALA A 290 3.62 -2.98 -5.09
CA ALA A 290 3.36 -1.93 -6.07
C ALA A 290 4.33 -0.75 -5.95
N VAL A 291 4.67 -0.34 -4.73
CA VAL A 291 5.67 0.70 -4.47
C VAL A 291 7.06 0.28 -4.97
N ALA A 292 7.47 -0.96 -4.74
CA ALA A 292 8.75 -1.50 -5.21
C ALA A 292 8.80 -1.58 -6.75
N ILE A 293 7.73 -2.07 -7.40
CA ILE A 293 7.60 -2.12 -8.87
C ILE A 293 7.73 -0.71 -9.47
N LEU A 294 7.01 0.28 -8.92
CA LEU A 294 7.05 1.66 -9.40
C LEU A 294 8.39 2.35 -9.15
N GLY A 295 9.16 1.86 -8.18
CA GLY A 295 10.55 2.24 -7.93
C GLY A 295 11.56 1.56 -8.86
N GLY A 296 11.11 0.67 -9.78
CA GLY A 296 11.98 -0.06 -10.70
C GLY A 296 12.86 -1.12 -10.02
N GLN A 297 12.42 -1.65 -8.88
CA GLN A 297 13.21 -2.63 -8.14
C GLN A 297 13.22 -4.01 -8.83
N PRO A 298 14.28 -4.81 -8.63
CA PRO A 298 14.34 -6.19 -9.09
C PRO A 298 13.13 -7.00 -8.59
N ARG A 299 12.75 -8.02 -9.35
CA ARG A 299 11.59 -8.87 -8.99
C ARG A 299 11.72 -9.49 -7.59
N GLU A 300 12.93 -9.84 -7.20
CA GLU A 300 13.22 -10.42 -5.88
C GLU A 300 12.89 -9.42 -4.76
N ASP A 301 13.31 -8.16 -4.89
CA ASP A 301 12.99 -7.10 -3.92
C ASP A 301 11.49 -6.77 -3.90
N CYS A 302 10.81 -6.85 -5.05
CA CYS A 302 9.35 -6.70 -5.12
C CYS A 302 8.63 -7.81 -4.34
N GLU A 303 9.08 -9.06 -4.45
CA GLU A 303 8.54 -10.19 -3.69
C GLU A 303 8.86 -10.09 -2.19
N LEU A 304 10.03 -9.59 -1.83
CA LEU A 304 10.37 -9.32 -0.44
C LEU A 304 9.50 -8.20 0.14
N ALA A 305 9.25 -7.11 -0.60
CA ALA A 305 8.33 -6.05 -0.19
C ALA A 305 6.90 -6.60 0.04
N TRP A 306 6.42 -7.49 -0.85
CA TRP A 306 5.14 -8.17 -0.67
C TRP A 306 5.12 -9.02 0.61
N LYS A 307 6.16 -9.81 0.86
CA LYS A 307 6.28 -10.65 2.07
C LYS A 307 6.27 -9.81 3.33
N TYR A 308 7.00 -8.69 3.34
CA TYR A 308 6.99 -7.75 4.46
C TYR A 308 5.57 -7.27 4.76
N GLY A 309 4.86 -6.73 3.76
CA GLY A 309 3.50 -6.23 3.93
C GLY A 309 2.52 -7.31 4.37
N ARG A 310 2.64 -8.54 3.83
CA ARG A 310 1.85 -9.70 4.23
C ARG A 310 2.04 -10.04 5.71
N HIS A 311 3.29 -10.17 6.15
CA HIS A 311 3.58 -10.55 7.52
C HIS A 311 3.19 -9.46 8.51
N LEU A 312 3.48 -8.20 8.19
CA LEU A 312 3.08 -7.07 9.03
C LEU A 312 1.55 -6.97 9.15
N GLY A 313 0.81 -7.17 8.05
CA GLY A 313 -0.65 -7.13 8.06
C GLY A 313 -1.29 -8.26 8.87
N LEU A 314 -0.74 -9.47 8.80
CA LEU A 314 -1.18 -10.59 9.64
C LEU A 314 -0.88 -10.32 11.11
N ALA A 315 0.34 -9.89 11.45
CA ALA A 315 0.70 -9.54 12.83
C ALA A 315 -0.21 -8.43 13.38
N PHE A 316 -0.52 -7.43 12.55
CA PHE A 316 -1.41 -6.35 12.93
C PHE A 316 -2.79 -6.87 13.35
N GLN A 317 -3.37 -7.80 12.59
CA GLN A 317 -4.68 -8.38 12.92
C GLN A 317 -4.61 -9.29 14.16
N PHE A 318 -3.57 -10.13 14.30
CA PHE A 318 -3.41 -10.95 15.51
C PHE A 318 -3.38 -10.10 16.78
N ILE A 319 -2.68 -8.96 16.75
CA ILE A 319 -2.65 -8.04 17.89
C ILE A 319 -4.01 -7.33 18.07
N ASP A 320 -4.72 -7.00 17.00
CA ASP A 320 -6.07 -6.43 17.06
C ASP A 320 -7.02 -7.38 17.77
N ASP A 321 -6.98 -8.66 17.42
CA ASP A 321 -7.78 -9.72 18.05
C ASP A 321 -7.46 -9.87 19.55
N VAL A 322 -6.19 -9.78 19.92
CA VAL A 322 -5.78 -9.79 21.34
C VAL A 322 -6.31 -8.55 22.08
N LEU A 323 -6.24 -7.39 21.46
CA LEU A 323 -6.69 -6.13 22.05
C LEU A 323 -8.21 -6.10 22.27
N ASP A 324 -9.00 -6.79 21.45
CA ASP A 324 -10.45 -6.90 21.66
C ASP A 324 -10.80 -7.56 23.01
N PHE A 325 -9.94 -8.47 23.50
CA PHE A 325 -10.07 -9.08 24.82
C PHE A 325 -9.41 -8.29 25.94
N THR A 326 -8.26 -7.65 25.68
CA THR A 326 -7.38 -7.13 26.76
C THR A 326 -7.49 -5.64 27.01
N SER A 327 -8.09 -4.88 26.08
CA SER A 327 -8.25 -3.42 26.22
C SER A 327 -9.58 -3.05 26.87
N SER A 328 -9.57 -1.96 27.63
CA SER A 328 -10.81 -1.36 28.16
C SER A 328 -11.58 -0.63 27.06
N SER A 329 -12.90 -0.49 27.23
CA SER A 329 -13.75 0.29 26.33
C SER A 329 -13.29 1.75 26.21
N ASP A 330 -12.72 2.33 27.27
CA ASP A 330 -12.24 3.70 27.31
C ASP A 330 -10.98 3.90 26.45
N GLU A 331 -10.12 2.89 26.36
CA GLU A 331 -8.90 2.94 25.54
C GLU A 331 -9.16 2.79 24.06
N LEU A 332 -10.13 1.93 23.66
CA LEU A 332 -10.41 1.61 22.26
C LEU A 332 -11.50 2.46 21.63
N GLY A 333 -12.33 3.14 22.43
CA GLY A 333 -13.55 3.79 21.97
C GLY A 333 -14.57 2.78 21.37
N LYS A 334 -14.42 1.48 21.69
CA LYS A 334 -15.30 0.36 21.32
C LYS A 334 -15.67 -0.44 22.55
N PRO A 335 -16.85 -1.08 22.57
CA PRO A 335 -17.14 -2.10 23.57
C PRO A 335 -16.15 -3.26 23.46
N ASN A 336 -15.64 -3.75 24.59
CA ASN A 336 -14.85 -4.98 24.62
C ASN A 336 -15.66 -6.16 24.08
N LEU A 337 -14.96 -7.18 23.52
CA LEU A 337 -15.55 -8.41 22.97
C LEU A 337 -16.47 -8.14 21.76
N ASN A 338 -16.16 -7.13 20.96
CA ASN A 338 -16.99 -6.76 19.83
C ASN A 338 -17.05 -7.90 18.78
N ASP A 339 -15.93 -8.58 18.58
CA ASP A 339 -15.84 -9.70 17.63
C ASP A 339 -16.73 -10.87 18.04
N ILE A 340 -16.66 -11.33 19.30
CA ILE A 340 -17.52 -12.41 19.81
C ILE A 340 -19.00 -12.00 19.77
N LYS A 341 -19.32 -10.77 20.18
CA LYS A 341 -20.70 -10.25 20.14
C LYS A 341 -21.27 -10.23 18.73
N SER A 342 -20.43 -9.99 17.74
CA SER A 342 -20.80 -10.03 16.31
C SER A 342 -20.77 -11.45 15.73
N GLY A 343 -20.43 -12.47 16.52
CA GLY A 343 -20.33 -13.85 16.06
C GLY A 343 -19.07 -14.15 15.23
N VAL A 344 -18.05 -13.28 15.31
CA VAL A 344 -16.77 -13.44 14.61
C VAL A 344 -15.82 -14.28 15.47
N VAL A 345 -15.30 -15.34 14.87
CA VAL A 345 -14.30 -16.22 15.51
C VAL A 345 -12.90 -15.70 15.19
N THR A 346 -12.13 -15.40 16.25
CA THR A 346 -10.77 -14.85 16.18
C THR A 346 -9.72 -15.80 16.73
N ALA A 347 -8.44 -15.54 16.50
CA ALA A 347 -7.36 -16.45 16.88
C ALA A 347 -7.34 -16.80 18.38
N PRO A 348 -7.55 -15.88 19.34
CA PRO A 348 -7.61 -16.25 20.76
C PRO A 348 -8.67 -17.30 21.07
N VAL A 349 -9.86 -17.19 20.45
CA VAL A 349 -10.94 -18.15 20.63
C VAL A 349 -10.59 -19.52 20.04
N LEU A 350 -9.97 -19.56 18.87
CA LEU A 350 -9.56 -20.80 18.20
C LEU A 350 -8.56 -21.58 19.04
N TYR A 351 -7.53 -20.88 19.56
CA TYR A 351 -6.55 -21.52 20.42
C TYR A 351 -7.12 -21.93 21.79
N ALA A 352 -8.07 -21.17 22.32
CA ALA A 352 -8.77 -21.54 23.54
C ALA A 352 -9.65 -22.79 23.34
N ALA A 353 -10.28 -22.95 22.18
CA ALA A 353 -11.13 -24.11 21.86
C ALA A 353 -10.36 -25.44 21.85
N GLU A 354 -9.04 -25.42 21.60
CA GLU A 354 -8.19 -26.59 21.72
C GLU A 354 -8.10 -27.13 23.17
N GLN A 355 -8.24 -26.24 24.17
CA GLN A 355 -8.18 -26.59 25.61
C GLN A 355 -9.57 -26.72 26.22
N HIS A 356 -10.52 -25.95 25.72
CA HIS A 356 -11.91 -25.92 26.19
C HIS A 356 -12.89 -26.29 25.08
N PRO A 357 -13.19 -27.62 24.89
CA PRO A 357 -14.09 -28.07 23.83
C PRO A 357 -15.50 -27.45 23.87
N GLU A 358 -15.92 -26.93 25.02
CA GLU A 358 -17.19 -26.20 25.20
C GLU A 358 -17.31 -25.01 24.22
N LEU A 359 -16.17 -24.36 23.84
CA LEU A 359 -16.16 -23.29 22.88
C LEU A 359 -16.55 -23.71 21.46
N ILE A 360 -16.39 -25.00 21.11
CA ILE A 360 -16.74 -25.51 19.78
C ILE A 360 -18.27 -25.35 19.53
N ASP A 361 -19.09 -25.70 20.49
CA ASP A 361 -20.54 -25.54 20.38
C ASP A 361 -20.96 -24.06 20.31
N MET A 362 -20.25 -23.18 21.06
CA MET A 362 -20.48 -21.73 21.03
C MET A 362 -20.08 -21.11 19.67
N ILE A 363 -18.96 -21.55 19.09
CA ILE A 363 -18.48 -21.14 17.75
C ILE A 363 -19.53 -21.56 16.69
N GLN A 364 -20.03 -22.81 16.75
CA GLN A 364 -20.98 -23.32 15.77
C GLN A 364 -22.30 -22.54 15.76
N ARG A 365 -22.78 -22.08 16.92
CA ARG A 365 -23.97 -21.23 17.03
C ARG A 365 -23.64 -19.72 16.99
N LYS A 366 -22.40 -19.35 16.68
CA LYS A 366 -21.93 -17.95 16.57
C LYS A 366 -22.21 -17.12 17.83
N PHE A 367 -22.03 -17.71 19.01
CA PHE A 367 -22.22 -17.11 20.34
C PHE A 367 -23.60 -16.48 20.55
N LYS A 368 -24.65 -17.04 19.96
CA LYS A 368 -26.03 -16.51 19.99
C LYS A 368 -26.87 -16.90 21.21
N ALA A 369 -26.45 -17.87 21.98
CA ALA A 369 -27.18 -18.23 23.18
C ALA A 369 -26.85 -17.24 24.33
N ASP A 370 -27.84 -17.06 25.22
CA ASP A 370 -27.68 -16.22 26.40
C ASP A 370 -26.53 -16.74 27.26
N GLY A 371 -25.60 -15.82 27.60
CA GLY A 371 -24.42 -16.13 28.41
C GLY A 371 -23.19 -16.60 27.59
N ASP A 372 -23.31 -16.94 26.31
CA ASP A 372 -22.18 -17.42 25.47
C ASP A 372 -21.01 -16.46 25.46
N VAL A 373 -21.27 -15.18 25.27
CA VAL A 373 -20.22 -14.14 25.21
C VAL A 373 -19.44 -14.08 26.51
N SER A 374 -20.12 -14.06 27.64
CA SER A 374 -19.47 -14.02 28.97
C SER A 374 -18.68 -15.29 29.24
N ARG A 375 -19.28 -16.43 28.92
CA ARG A 375 -18.65 -17.74 29.13
C ARG A 375 -17.46 -17.96 28.21
N ALA A 376 -17.55 -17.58 26.93
CA ALA A 376 -16.42 -17.63 26.01
C ALA A 376 -15.26 -16.75 26.46
N ASN A 377 -15.56 -15.53 26.97
CA ASN A 377 -14.54 -14.65 27.52
C ASN A 377 -13.81 -15.31 28.72
N GLU A 378 -14.54 -15.90 29.67
CA GLU A 378 -13.95 -16.63 30.81
C GLU A 378 -13.00 -17.75 30.32
N LEU A 379 -13.45 -18.56 29.38
CA LEU A 379 -12.68 -19.69 28.84
C LEU A 379 -11.43 -19.23 28.07
N VAL A 380 -11.52 -18.14 27.32
CA VAL A 380 -10.35 -17.54 26.63
C VAL A 380 -9.31 -17.06 27.64
N PHE A 381 -9.71 -16.41 28.73
CA PHE A 381 -8.80 -15.99 29.80
C PHE A 381 -8.24 -17.14 30.65
N ASP A 382 -9.00 -18.25 30.81
CA ASP A 382 -8.54 -19.47 31.49
C ASP A 382 -7.58 -20.31 30.65
N SER A 383 -7.47 -20.01 29.35
CA SER A 383 -6.63 -20.70 28.38
C SER A 383 -5.34 -19.93 28.08
N ASN A 384 -4.47 -20.53 27.25
CA ASN A 384 -3.32 -19.83 26.66
C ASN A 384 -3.65 -19.19 25.29
N GLY A 385 -4.93 -19.01 24.94
CA GLY A 385 -5.36 -18.53 23.63
C GLY A 385 -4.82 -17.15 23.28
N ILE A 386 -4.84 -16.23 24.25
CA ILE A 386 -4.28 -14.87 24.08
C ILE A 386 -2.76 -14.91 23.89
N GLU A 387 -2.05 -15.71 24.70
CA GLU A 387 -0.58 -15.82 24.62
C GLU A 387 -0.13 -16.41 23.29
N ARG A 388 -0.73 -17.53 22.86
CA ARG A 388 -0.44 -18.16 21.55
C ARG A 388 -0.72 -17.21 20.38
N THR A 389 -1.75 -16.38 20.49
CA THR A 389 -2.04 -15.37 19.47
C THR A 389 -0.93 -14.30 19.42
N ARG A 390 -0.41 -13.87 20.59
CA ARG A 390 0.75 -12.97 20.66
C ARG A 390 2.01 -13.61 20.05
N GLU A 391 2.29 -14.86 20.36
CA GLU A 391 3.42 -15.61 19.77
C GLU A 391 3.30 -15.67 18.23
N MET A 392 2.10 -15.87 17.70
CA MET A 392 1.87 -15.81 16.26
C MET A 392 2.13 -14.43 15.68
N ALA A 393 1.70 -13.37 16.35
CA ALA A 393 2.01 -12.00 15.96
C ALA A 393 3.53 -11.72 15.98
N GLU A 394 4.24 -12.15 17.03
CA GLU A 394 5.71 -12.05 17.16
C GLU A 394 6.44 -12.80 16.04
N LYS A 395 5.99 -14.01 15.74
CA LYS A 395 6.52 -14.80 14.62
C LYS A 395 6.38 -14.05 13.29
N HIS A 396 5.22 -13.47 13.03
CA HIS A 396 5.00 -12.71 11.81
C HIS A 396 5.78 -11.39 11.79
N CYS A 397 5.92 -10.68 12.89
CA CYS A 397 6.79 -9.51 13.00
C CYS A 397 8.27 -9.85 12.75
N THR A 398 8.74 -10.97 13.30
CA THR A 398 10.09 -11.47 13.07
C THR A 398 10.32 -11.79 11.59
N LEU A 399 9.37 -12.47 10.94
CA LEU A 399 9.44 -12.76 9.51
C LEU A 399 9.43 -11.49 8.66
N ALA A 400 8.65 -10.46 9.04
CA ALA A 400 8.66 -9.16 8.38
C ALA A 400 10.04 -8.48 8.51
N ALA A 401 10.61 -8.42 9.71
CA ALA A 401 11.93 -7.85 9.95
C ALA A 401 13.04 -8.60 9.17
N GLN A 402 13.00 -9.94 9.16
CA GLN A 402 13.93 -10.77 8.37
C GLN A 402 13.80 -10.55 6.86
N THR A 403 12.65 -10.09 6.38
CA THR A 403 12.47 -9.77 4.98
C THR A 403 13.22 -8.49 4.61
N ILE A 404 13.24 -7.49 5.48
CA ILE A 404 14.00 -6.24 5.28
C ILE A 404 15.51 -6.52 5.20
N SER A 405 16.04 -7.43 6.02
CA SER A 405 17.47 -7.76 6.01
C SER A 405 17.93 -8.50 4.74
N LYS A 406 16.99 -8.97 3.91
CA LYS A 406 17.27 -9.64 2.63
C LYS A 406 17.16 -8.71 1.42
N PHE A 407 16.78 -7.46 1.60
CA PHE A 407 16.76 -6.48 0.49
C PHE A 407 18.16 -6.29 -0.08
N SER A 408 18.26 -5.98 -1.36
CA SER A 408 19.50 -5.56 -2.00
C SER A 408 20.18 -4.47 -1.18
N GLU A 409 21.51 -4.32 -1.28
CA GLU A 409 22.28 -3.35 -0.48
C GLU A 409 21.65 -1.94 -0.51
N PRO A 410 21.60 -1.23 0.62
CA PRO A 410 21.04 0.10 0.69
C PRO A 410 21.87 1.08 -0.13
N GLN A 411 21.21 1.85 -1.00
CA GLN A 411 21.89 2.78 -1.91
C GLN A 411 22.24 4.12 -1.27
N SER A 412 21.82 4.35 -0.03
CA SER A 412 22.08 5.59 0.72
C SER A 412 21.89 5.38 2.23
N VAL A 413 22.47 6.27 3.04
CA VAL A 413 22.26 6.32 4.50
C VAL A 413 20.76 6.48 4.82
N HIS A 414 20.05 7.29 4.05
CA HIS A 414 18.60 7.45 4.22
C HIS A 414 17.83 6.17 3.98
N ALA A 415 18.21 5.38 2.95
CA ALA A 415 17.60 4.08 2.70
C ALA A 415 17.80 3.13 3.88
N GLU A 416 18.99 3.11 4.48
CA GLU A 416 19.28 2.33 5.68
C GLU A 416 18.44 2.77 6.89
N ILE A 417 18.32 4.08 7.12
CA ILE A 417 17.46 4.62 8.17
C ILE A 417 16.00 4.19 7.96
N CYS A 418 15.49 4.23 6.73
CA CYS A 418 14.12 3.81 6.41
C CYS A 418 13.92 2.29 6.60
N ARG A 419 14.92 1.46 6.32
CA ARG A 419 14.90 0.01 6.61
C ARG A 419 14.81 -0.27 8.11
N ARG A 420 15.62 0.43 8.89
CA ARG A 420 15.54 0.37 10.36
C ARG A 420 14.18 0.86 10.86
N ALA A 421 13.62 1.91 10.28
CA ALA A 421 12.28 2.41 10.59
C ALA A 421 11.19 1.38 10.27
N LEU A 422 11.26 0.68 9.12
CA LEU A 422 10.36 -0.43 8.78
C LEU A 422 10.44 -1.58 9.81
N THR A 423 11.65 -1.91 10.29
CA THR A 423 11.84 -2.87 11.38
C THR A 423 11.23 -2.35 12.69
N GLN A 424 11.36 -1.06 13.01
CA GLN A 424 10.72 -0.49 14.20
C GLN A 424 9.18 -0.50 14.12
N ILE A 425 8.58 -0.43 12.93
CA ILE A 425 7.13 -0.60 12.76
C ILE A 425 6.67 -1.96 13.30
N THR A 426 7.42 -3.04 13.08
CA THR A 426 7.05 -4.37 13.60
C THR A 426 6.98 -4.38 15.12
N ASN A 427 7.95 -3.74 15.79
CA ASN A 427 7.95 -3.60 17.24
C ASN A 427 6.76 -2.75 17.74
N LYS A 428 6.46 -1.64 17.03
CA LYS A 428 5.31 -0.77 17.38
C LYS A 428 3.97 -1.49 17.19
N VAL A 429 3.86 -2.44 16.27
CA VAL A 429 2.67 -3.28 16.12
C VAL A 429 2.51 -4.21 17.33
N LEU A 430 3.60 -4.85 17.78
CA LEU A 430 3.55 -5.77 18.93
C LEU A 430 3.25 -5.06 20.26
N THR A 431 3.76 -3.83 20.42
CA THR A 431 3.66 -3.09 21.69
C THR A 431 2.50 -2.10 21.76
N ARG A 432 1.63 -2.05 20.74
CA ARG A 432 0.48 -1.16 20.74
C ARG A 432 -0.56 -1.58 21.78
N SER A 433 -1.16 -0.59 22.41
CA SER A 433 -2.29 -0.73 23.35
C SER A 433 -3.63 -0.28 22.74
N LYS A 434 -3.56 0.26 21.52
CA LYS A 434 -4.73 0.78 20.77
C LYS A 434 -4.63 0.35 19.31
#